data_129496b2cd2d7c2ff70419d7896ea9c8
#
_entry.id   129496b2cd2d7c2ff70419d7896ea9c8
#
_cell.length_a   1.000
_cell.length_b   1.000
_cell.length_c   1.000
_cell.angle_alpha   90.00
_cell.angle_beta   90.00
_cell.angle_gamma   90.00
#
_symmetry.space_group_name_H-M   'P 1'
#
loop_
_entity.id
_entity.type
_entity.pdbx_description
1 polymer ?
#
loop_
_entity_poly.entity_id
_entity_poly.type
_entity_poly.pdbx_seq_one_letter_code
_entity_poly.pdbx_strand_id
1 'polypeptide(L)'
;MKSRMKGRIIAAIVVALVALSASTSVAQRRVAALGDSPAALVERARAAYNQGRYQDALETARRAAEAAPRSLAAQLARGGMAEFMGEFAEASQAYARAQSLAPDDNTTRYRLALFSTRVGDYDRALRELDAILATQPRAAQLFFRFAPPFLQKALLQQSPALEQFVQLQIDIMMEKGDLAGARRLARGHGIVEPARDYCTDANAKKRGKGYSNDDVFKAFRLAALGQPDSADCIWWYGQWLTDEGYMRLGRLMVEEGTRVTPIPANKESGHRFMRIRLGGERPVAKRAESLFMIAKQRYLRDGDADGAARLFDEVLRLSPVFARPYSYKARLALDDGDREAAERWLQRGIEADSESWRTWHNLGRLLLEAERWEDAERALARTIELFPDDLGGRFALARALYARSDFEGYRTQTELALRFARACCGPDVAKAPADFFMKFQRWGPGAALPPTPDPRTILGWNQD
;
A
#
# COMPACT_ATOMS: atom_id res chain seq x y z
N MET A 1 -36.68 20.53 26.60
CA MET A 1 -35.92 20.94 25.38
C MET A 1 -35.14 19.82 24.71
N LYS A 2 -34.46 18.92 25.44
CA LYS A 2 -33.62 17.82 24.85
C LYS A 2 -34.41 16.75 24.06
N SER A 3 -35.69 16.48 24.36
CA SER A 3 -36.51 15.48 23.67
C SER A 3 -36.96 15.93 22.27
N ARG A 4 -37.30 17.22 22.10
CA ARG A 4 -37.70 17.76 20.78
C ARG A 4 -36.53 17.88 19.77
N MET A 5 -35.28 17.97 20.25
CA MET A 5 -34.08 18.04 19.40
C MET A 5 -33.69 16.67 18.84
N LYS A 6 -33.86 15.60 19.64
CA LYS A 6 -33.60 14.22 19.16
C LYS A 6 -34.59 13.81 18.04
N GLY A 7 -35.88 14.16 18.19
CA GLY A 7 -36.87 13.87 17.15
C GLY A 7 -36.62 14.59 15.83
N ARG A 8 -36.08 15.82 15.84
CA ARG A 8 -35.73 16.58 14.64
C ARG A 8 -34.48 16.02 13.92
N ILE A 9 -33.50 15.51 14.68
CA ILE A 9 -32.30 14.88 14.11
C ILE A 9 -32.66 13.55 13.45
N ILE A 10 -33.46 12.73 14.08
CA ILE A 10 -33.93 11.45 13.50
C ILE A 10 -34.77 11.70 12.24
N ALA A 11 -35.66 12.68 12.26
CA ALA A 11 -36.46 13.06 11.09
C ALA A 11 -35.58 13.56 9.95
N ALA A 12 -34.54 14.35 10.22
CA ALA A 12 -33.59 14.80 9.21
C ALA A 12 -32.75 13.67 8.60
N ILE A 13 -32.35 12.70 9.42
CA ILE A 13 -31.63 11.50 8.95
C ILE A 13 -32.53 10.61 8.10
N VAL A 14 -33.77 10.41 8.51
CA VAL A 14 -34.76 9.63 7.73
C VAL A 14 -35.08 10.31 6.40
N VAL A 15 -35.25 11.63 6.37
CA VAL A 15 -35.46 12.38 5.13
C VAL A 15 -34.22 12.32 4.23
N ALA A 16 -33.00 12.41 4.77
CA ALA A 16 -31.76 12.25 4.01
C ALA A 16 -31.61 10.82 3.42
N LEU A 17 -31.93 9.78 4.22
CA LEU A 17 -31.92 8.39 3.77
C LEU A 17 -32.99 8.12 2.68
N VAL A 18 -34.18 8.68 2.83
CA VAL A 18 -35.26 8.58 1.81
C VAL A 18 -34.88 9.34 0.56
N ALA A 19 -34.23 10.51 0.65
CA ALA A 19 -33.73 11.26 -0.51
C ALA A 19 -32.60 10.53 -1.23
N LEU A 20 -31.67 9.88 -0.49
CA LEU A 20 -30.62 9.02 -1.06
C LEU A 20 -31.21 7.78 -1.74
N SER A 21 -32.20 7.12 -1.15
CA SER A 21 -32.87 5.96 -1.77
C SER A 21 -33.72 6.37 -2.99
N ALA A 22 -34.33 7.54 -2.98
CA ALA A 22 -35.06 8.08 -4.13
C ALA A 22 -34.11 8.45 -5.30
N SER A 23 -32.96 9.05 -5.02
CA SER A 23 -31.96 9.36 -6.05
C SER A 23 -31.34 8.10 -6.67
N THR A 24 -31.09 7.06 -5.88
CA THR A 24 -30.66 5.75 -6.41
C THR A 24 -31.74 5.07 -7.24
N SER A 25 -33.01 5.16 -6.85
CA SER A 25 -34.13 4.59 -7.61
C SER A 25 -34.37 5.31 -8.95
N VAL A 26 -34.20 6.62 -9.00
CA VAL A 26 -34.30 7.42 -10.25
C VAL A 26 -33.13 7.11 -11.18
N ALA A 27 -31.91 6.97 -10.67
CA ALA A 27 -30.76 6.55 -11.46
C ALA A 27 -30.95 5.11 -12.01
N GLN A 28 -31.44 4.18 -11.19
CA GLN A 28 -31.75 2.81 -11.60
C GLN A 28 -32.86 2.75 -12.64
N ARG A 29 -33.92 3.55 -12.51
CA ARG A 29 -34.99 3.64 -13.52
C ARG A 29 -34.51 4.24 -14.84
N ARG A 30 -33.62 5.25 -14.81
CA ARG A 30 -32.98 5.79 -16.02
C ARG A 30 -32.13 4.75 -16.73
N VAL A 31 -31.34 3.99 -16.00
CA VAL A 31 -30.50 2.91 -16.56
C VAL A 31 -31.34 1.77 -17.13
N ALA A 32 -32.47 1.42 -16.48
CA ALA A 32 -33.41 0.40 -16.98
C ALA A 32 -34.16 0.85 -18.26
N ALA A 33 -34.43 2.16 -18.39
CA ALA A 33 -35.11 2.71 -19.56
C ALA A 33 -34.27 2.80 -20.85
N LEU A 34 -32.92 2.73 -20.71
CA LEU A 34 -31.97 2.84 -21.84
C LEU A 34 -31.73 1.51 -22.59
N GLY A 35 -32.34 0.41 -22.15
CA GLY A 35 -32.15 -0.92 -22.78
C GLY A 35 -30.69 -1.37 -22.76
N ASP A 36 -30.27 -2.14 -23.78
CA ASP A 36 -28.89 -2.63 -23.95
C ASP A 36 -28.04 -1.72 -24.87
N SER A 37 -28.33 -0.43 -24.89
CA SER A 37 -27.47 0.51 -25.61
C SER A 37 -26.05 0.55 -25.03
N PRO A 38 -25.01 0.80 -25.85
CA PRO A 38 -23.62 0.87 -25.35
C PRO A 38 -23.44 1.89 -24.21
N ALA A 39 -24.14 3.02 -24.27
CA ALA A 39 -24.11 4.01 -23.21
C ALA A 39 -24.72 3.49 -21.89
N ALA A 40 -25.84 2.76 -21.98
CA ALA A 40 -26.47 2.13 -20.84
C ALA A 40 -25.57 1.04 -20.21
N LEU A 41 -24.87 0.27 -21.03
CA LEU A 41 -23.91 -0.72 -20.56
C LEU A 41 -22.75 -0.06 -19.81
N VAL A 42 -22.22 1.08 -20.28
CA VAL A 42 -21.18 1.83 -19.57
C VAL A 42 -21.68 2.30 -18.21
N GLU A 43 -22.88 2.84 -18.10
CA GLU A 43 -23.46 3.28 -16.82
C GLU A 43 -23.76 2.10 -15.89
N ARG A 44 -24.20 0.95 -16.43
CA ARG A 44 -24.36 -0.29 -15.63
C ARG A 44 -23.03 -0.81 -15.10
N ALA A 45 -21.98 -0.79 -15.92
CA ALA A 45 -20.65 -1.17 -15.48
C ALA A 45 -20.17 -0.27 -14.32
N ARG A 46 -20.39 1.05 -14.43
CA ARG A 46 -20.09 2.00 -13.35
C ARG A 46 -20.91 1.72 -12.09
N ALA A 47 -22.20 1.46 -12.23
CA ALA A 47 -23.09 1.13 -11.11
C ALA A 47 -22.67 -0.18 -10.42
N ALA A 48 -22.33 -1.21 -11.19
CA ALA A 48 -21.81 -2.47 -10.65
C ALA A 48 -20.50 -2.26 -9.87
N TYR A 49 -19.58 -1.47 -10.42
CA TYR A 49 -18.32 -1.10 -9.74
C TYR A 49 -18.58 -0.41 -8.40
N ASN A 50 -19.48 0.59 -8.37
CA ASN A 50 -19.82 1.32 -7.14
C ASN A 50 -20.52 0.44 -6.09
N GLN A 51 -21.07 -0.69 -6.49
CA GLN A 51 -21.69 -1.69 -5.62
C GLN A 51 -20.72 -2.79 -5.20
N GLY A 52 -19.44 -2.70 -5.55
CA GLY A 52 -18.42 -3.72 -5.26
C GLY A 52 -18.51 -4.97 -6.14
N ARG A 53 -19.40 -5.00 -7.15
CA ARG A 53 -19.56 -6.12 -8.09
C ARG A 53 -18.58 -5.98 -9.27
N TYR A 54 -17.30 -6.13 -8.95
CA TYR A 54 -16.21 -5.78 -9.88
C TYR A 54 -16.14 -6.69 -11.11
N GLN A 55 -16.42 -7.98 -10.95
CA GLN A 55 -16.46 -8.92 -12.08
C GLN A 55 -17.57 -8.58 -13.05
N ASP A 56 -18.78 -8.32 -12.53
CA ASP A 56 -19.92 -7.88 -13.34
C ASP A 56 -19.64 -6.55 -14.06
N ALA A 57 -18.94 -5.63 -13.39
CA ALA A 57 -18.54 -4.35 -13.95
C ALA A 57 -17.61 -4.53 -15.15
N LEU A 58 -16.59 -5.40 -15.05
CA LEU A 58 -15.67 -5.70 -16.15
C LEU A 58 -16.40 -6.36 -17.33
N GLU A 59 -17.21 -7.38 -17.05
CA GLU A 59 -17.95 -8.09 -18.11
C GLU A 59 -18.93 -7.16 -18.83
N THR A 60 -19.65 -6.32 -18.08
CA THR A 60 -20.55 -5.31 -18.67
C THR A 60 -19.78 -4.29 -19.50
N ALA A 61 -18.59 -3.86 -19.08
CA ALA A 61 -17.74 -2.95 -19.84
C ALA A 61 -17.18 -3.61 -21.11
N ARG A 62 -16.86 -4.91 -21.11
CA ARG A 62 -16.50 -5.70 -22.29
C ARG A 62 -17.62 -5.70 -23.30
N ARG A 63 -18.84 -6.03 -22.86
CA ARG A 63 -20.04 -6.01 -23.71
C ARG A 63 -20.30 -4.63 -24.32
N ALA A 64 -20.11 -3.55 -23.55
CA ALA A 64 -20.24 -2.19 -24.07
C ALA A 64 -19.23 -1.90 -25.19
N ALA A 65 -17.97 -2.30 -25.01
CA ALA A 65 -16.91 -2.09 -26.01
C ALA A 65 -17.06 -2.98 -27.25
N GLU A 66 -17.62 -4.17 -27.11
CA GLU A 66 -17.98 -5.07 -28.24
C GLU A 66 -19.15 -4.53 -29.03
N ALA A 67 -20.21 -4.07 -28.36
CA ALA A 67 -21.40 -3.48 -29.01
C ALA A 67 -21.09 -2.15 -29.72
N ALA A 68 -20.09 -1.39 -29.24
CA ALA A 68 -19.67 -0.12 -29.84
C ALA A 68 -18.14 0.02 -29.88
N PRO A 69 -17.43 -0.66 -30.79
CA PRO A 69 -15.97 -0.65 -30.85
C PRO A 69 -15.34 0.73 -31.09
N ARG A 70 -16.12 1.66 -31.65
CA ARG A 70 -15.73 3.06 -31.91
C ARG A 70 -16.18 4.03 -30.81
N SER A 71 -16.79 3.55 -29.76
CA SER A 71 -17.19 4.41 -28.62
C SER A 71 -16.00 4.63 -27.68
N LEU A 72 -15.53 5.87 -27.59
CA LEU A 72 -14.48 6.27 -26.66
C LEU A 72 -14.84 5.89 -25.22
N ALA A 73 -16.07 6.23 -24.79
CA ALA A 73 -16.54 5.95 -23.44
C ALA A 73 -16.54 4.44 -23.11
N ALA A 74 -16.92 3.59 -24.05
CA ALA A 74 -16.92 2.14 -23.88
C ALA A 74 -15.49 1.58 -23.77
N GLN A 75 -14.54 2.06 -24.61
CA GLN A 75 -13.14 1.65 -24.53
C GLN A 75 -12.48 2.12 -23.23
N LEU A 76 -12.75 3.35 -22.79
CA LEU A 76 -12.24 3.86 -21.51
C LEU A 76 -12.83 3.10 -20.30
N ALA A 77 -14.12 2.75 -20.35
CA ALA A 77 -14.76 1.93 -19.32
C ALA A 77 -14.12 0.53 -19.24
N ARG A 78 -13.95 -0.14 -20.39
CA ARG A 78 -13.28 -1.44 -20.48
C ARG A 78 -11.85 -1.36 -19.95
N GLY A 79 -11.08 -0.38 -20.41
CA GLY A 79 -9.70 -0.16 -19.95
C GLY A 79 -9.62 0.06 -18.45
N GLY A 80 -10.48 0.93 -17.88
CA GLY A 80 -10.50 1.24 -16.46
C GLY A 80 -10.92 0.06 -15.59
N MET A 81 -11.92 -0.73 -16.00
CA MET A 81 -12.33 -1.92 -15.26
C MET A 81 -11.26 -3.02 -15.35
N ALA A 82 -10.69 -3.27 -16.52
CA ALA A 82 -9.60 -4.22 -16.70
C ALA A 82 -8.36 -3.84 -15.89
N GLU A 83 -7.99 -2.55 -15.88
CA GLU A 83 -6.90 -2.02 -15.05
C GLU A 83 -7.15 -2.26 -13.56
N PHE A 84 -8.36 -1.95 -13.09
CA PHE A 84 -8.74 -2.18 -11.69
C PHE A 84 -8.68 -3.65 -11.32
N MET A 85 -9.09 -4.53 -12.24
CA MET A 85 -9.06 -5.99 -12.06
C MET A 85 -7.66 -6.59 -12.21
N GLY A 86 -6.63 -5.82 -12.58
CA GLY A 86 -5.28 -6.31 -12.83
C GLY A 86 -5.09 -6.97 -14.20
N GLU A 87 -6.09 -6.91 -15.08
CA GLU A 87 -6.07 -7.44 -16.45
C GLU A 87 -5.31 -6.47 -17.38
N PHE A 88 -4.00 -6.25 -17.08
CA PHE A 88 -3.22 -5.18 -17.71
C PHE A 88 -3.03 -5.32 -19.21
N ALA A 89 -3.05 -6.55 -19.75
CA ALA A 89 -2.99 -6.76 -21.20
C ALA A 89 -4.26 -6.22 -21.87
N GLU A 90 -5.42 -6.50 -21.32
CA GLU A 90 -6.70 -6.02 -21.82
C GLU A 90 -6.83 -4.50 -21.64
N ALA A 91 -6.44 -3.98 -20.48
CA ALA A 91 -6.43 -2.53 -20.24
C ALA A 91 -5.58 -1.80 -21.28
N SER A 92 -4.39 -2.32 -21.58
CA SER A 92 -3.49 -1.77 -22.60
C SER A 92 -4.14 -1.70 -23.98
N GLN A 93 -4.82 -2.77 -24.40
CA GLN A 93 -5.51 -2.82 -25.69
C GLN A 93 -6.68 -1.82 -25.75
N ALA A 94 -7.50 -1.76 -24.70
CA ALA A 94 -8.62 -0.85 -24.63
C ALA A 94 -8.18 0.62 -24.63
N TYR A 95 -7.13 0.97 -23.89
CA TYR A 95 -6.58 2.32 -23.87
C TYR A 95 -5.90 2.69 -25.19
N ALA A 96 -5.18 1.78 -25.85
CA ALA A 96 -4.63 2.02 -27.18
C ALA A 96 -5.74 2.30 -28.20
N ARG A 97 -6.86 1.57 -28.10
CA ARG A 97 -8.04 1.83 -28.94
C ARG A 97 -8.66 3.18 -28.63
N ALA A 98 -8.83 3.53 -27.36
CA ALA A 98 -9.33 4.85 -26.93
C ALA A 98 -8.45 5.98 -27.49
N GLN A 99 -7.12 5.85 -27.41
CA GLN A 99 -6.17 6.83 -27.95
C GLN A 99 -6.30 6.96 -29.48
N SER A 100 -6.48 5.85 -30.19
CA SER A 100 -6.68 5.90 -31.66
C SER A 100 -7.98 6.57 -32.08
N LEU A 101 -9.02 6.52 -31.23
CA LEU A 101 -10.32 7.15 -31.48
C LEU A 101 -10.30 8.66 -31.18
N ALA A 102 -9.54 9.08 -30.17
CA ALA A 102 -9.46 10.46 -29.72
C ALA A 102 -8.03 10.79 -29.25
N PRO A 103 -7.10 11.00 -30.18
CA PRO A 103 -5.68 11.22 -29.85
C PRO A 103 -5.42 12.50 -29.05
N ASP A 104 -6.29 13.50 -29.16
CA ASP A 104 -6.17 14.78 -28.49
C ASP A 104 -7.08 14.94 -27.26
N ASP A 105 -7.80 13.87 -26.88
CA ASP A 105 -8.65 13.90 -25.69
C ASP A 105 -7.80 13.82 -24.42
N ASN A 106 -7.85 14.89 -23.63
CA ASN A 106 -7.07 14.99 -22.38
C ASN A 106 -7.49 13.96 -21.34
N THR A 107 -8.73 13.50 -21.33
CA THR A 107 -9.19 12.43 -20.43
C THR A 107 -8.52 11.11 -20.78
N THR A 108 -8.46 10.78 -22.07
CA THR A 108 -7.75 9.60 -22.56
C THR A 108 -6.26 9.66 -22.24
N ARG A 109 -5.60 10.81 -22.52
CA ARG A 109 -4.19 11.01 -22.19
C ARG A 109 -3.92 10.83 -20.70
N TYR A 110 -4.76 11.40 -19.84
CA TYR A 110 -4.62 11.26 -18.40
C TYR A 110 -4.78 9.82 -17.92
N ARG A 111 -5.77 9.09 -18.45
CA ARG A 111 -5.93 7.65 -18.16
C ARG A 111 -4.73 6.84 -18.61
N LEU A 112 -4.18 7.14 -19.78
CA LEU A 112 -2.96 6.52 -20.28
C LEU A 112 -1.75 6.83 -19.41
N ALA A 113 -1.60 8.07 -18.92
CA ALA A 113 -0.51 8.43 -18.01
C ALA A 113 -0.59 7.63 -16.70
N LEU A 114 -1.78 7.53 -16.10
CA LEU A 114 -2.01 6.72 -14.90
C LEU A 114 -1.68 5.24 -15.13
N PHE A 115 -2.21 4.67 -16.21
CA PHE A 115 -1.97 3.26 -16.56
C PHE A 115 -0.48 3.00 -16.84
N SER A 116 0.18 3.88 -17.62
CA SER A 116 1.61 3.77 -17.93
C SER A 116 2.48 3.81 -16.67
N THR A 117 2.14 4.66 -15.70
CA THR A 117 2.80 4.69 -14.37
C THR A 117 2.63 3.35 -13.66
N ARG A 118 1.43 2.79 -13.68
CA ARG A 118 1.12 1.53 -13.00
C ARG A 118 1.88 0.32 -13.57
N VAL A 119 2.14 0.33 -14.88
CA VAL A 119 2.93 -0.73 -15.53
C VAL A 119 4.42 -0.44 -15.59
N GLY A 120 4.87 0.75 -15.14
CA GLY A 120 6.27 1.16 -15.10
C GLY A 120 6.79 1.80 -16.39
N ASP A 121 5.91 2.17 -17.33
CA ASP A 121 6.28 2.94 -18.53
C ASP A 121 6.24 4.45 -18.24
N TYR A 122 7.20 4.88 -17.42
CA TYR A 122 7.26 6.26 -16.93
C TYR A 122 7.49 7.29 -18.03
N ASP A 123 8.23 6.93 -19.07
CA ASP A 123 8.49 7.84 -20.17
C ASP A 123 7.23 8.13 -20.99
N ARG A 124 6.39 7.11 -21.21
CA ARG A 124 5.09 7.30 -21.83
C ARG A 124 4.17 8.14 -20.93
N ALA A 125 4.14 7.83 -19.65
CA ALA A 125 3.33 8.58 -18.69
C ALA A 125 3.66 10.08 -18.70
N LEU A 126 4.94 10.44 -18.67
CA LEU A 126 5.40 11.82 -18.74
C LEU A 126 5.03 12.48 -20.07
N ARG A 127 5.22 11.79 -21.22
CA ARG A 127 4.82 12.34 -22.54
C ARG A 127 3.34 12.66 -22.61
N GLU A 128 2.47 11.79 -22.10
CA GLU A 128 1.02 12.04 -22.10
C GLU A 128 0.66 13.25 -21.22
N LEU A 129 1.30 13.42 -20.06
CA LEU A 129 1.08 14.58 -19.21
C LEU A 129 1.63 15.88 -19.83
N ASP A 130 2.80 15.84 -20.46
CA ASP A 130 3.36 16.99 -21.19
C ASP A 130 2.45 17.42 -22.32
N ALA A 131 1.86 16.45 -23.05
CA ALA A 131 0.90 16.74 -24.12
C ALA A 131 -0.38 17.40 -23.59
N ILE A 132 -0.89 16.98 -22.39
CA ILE A 132 -2.02 17.65 -21.74
C ILE A 132 -1.64 19.10 -21.38
N LEU A 133 -0.49 19.30 -20.76
CA LEU A 133 -0.02 20.63 -20.37
C LEU A 133 0.21 21.54 -21.59
N ALA A 134 0.68 20.99 -22.71
CA ALA A 134 0.86 21.72 -23.95
C ALA A 134 -0.45 22.25 -24.58
N THR A 135 -1.59 21.61 -24.26
CA THR A 135 -2.91 22.07 -24.73
C THR A 135 -3.45 23.26 -23.93
N GLN A 136 -2.84 23.59 -22.79
CA GLN A 136 -3.25 24.74 -21.99
C GLN A 136 -2.97 26.07 -22.72
N PRO A 137 -3.77 27.12 -22.51
CA PRO A 137 -3.55 28.42 -23.12
C PRO A 137 -2.09 28.89 -22.90
N ARG A 138 -1.46 29.42 -23.95
CA ARG A 138 -0.07 29.93 -23.87
C ARG A 138 0.15 30.89 -22.72
N ALA A 139 -0.84 31.71 -22.40
CA ALA A 139 -0.78 32.64 -21.25
C ALA A 139 -0.63 31.88 -19.92
N ALA A 140 -1.35 30.76 -19.71
CA ALA A 140 -1.21 29.92 -18.53
C ALA A 140 0.18 29.24 -18.47
N GLN A 141 0.68 28.74 -19.60
CA GLN A 141 2.00 28.12 -19.68
C GLN A 141 3.13 29.14 -19.38
N LEU A 142 3.08 30.34 -19.96
CA LEU A 142 4.05 31.39 -19.70
C LEU A 142 3.96 31.87 -18.25
N PHE A 143 2.74 32.01 -17.73
CA PHE A 143 2.53 32.39 -16.35
C PHE A 143 3.12 31.38 -15.38
N PHE A 144 2.88 30.10 -15.58
CA PHE A 144 3.47 29.04 -14.76
C PHE A 144 5.00 28.98 -14.85
N ARG A 145 5.57 29.34 -16.00
CA ARG A 145 7.03 29.33 -16.20
C ARG A 145 7.73 30.52 -15.55
N PHE A 146 7.07 31.68 -15.45
CA PHE A 146 7.69 32.94 -15.03
C PHE A 146 7.05 33.60 -13.81
N ALA A 147 5.89 33.17 -13.37
CA ALA A 147 5.22 33.70 -12.18
C ALA A 147 5.98 33.34 -10.89
N PRO A 148 6.00 34.22 -9.89
CA PRO A 148 6.52 33.90 -8.58
C PRO A 148 5.81 32.67 -7.95
N PRO A 149 6.49 31.87 -7.13
CA PRO A 149 5.94 30.60 -6.57
C PRO A 149 4.60 30.78 -5.83
N PHE A 150 4.39 31.91 -5.12
CA PHE A 150 3.13 32.14 -4.41
C PHE A 150 1.93 32.37 -5.34
N LEU A 151 2.15 33.00 -6.51
CA LEU A 151 1.13 33.18 -7.54
C LEU A 151 0.85 31.86 -8.30
N GLN A 152 1.87 31.05 -8.53
CA GLN A 152 1.71 29.71 -9.10
C GLN A 152 0.85 28.84 -8.18
N LYS A 153 1.12 28.87 -6.86
CA LYS A 153 0.34 28.14 -5.85
C LYS A 153 -1.13 28.60 -5.83
N ALA A 154 -1.39 29.90 -5.89
CA ALA A 154 -2.76 30.43 -5.92
C ALA A 154 -3.54 29.97 -7.17
N LEU A 155 -2.89 29.89 -8.32
CA LEU A 155 -3.49 29.39 -9.56
C LEU A 155 -3.73 27.89 -9.55
N LEU A 156 -2.80 27.12 -9.00
CA LEU A 156 -2.97 25.68 -8.81
C LEU A 156 -4.19 25.37 -7.94
N GLN A 157 -4.40 26.18 -6.88
CA GLN A 157 -5.56 26.05 -6.01
C GLN A 157 -6.88 26.37 -6.71
N GLN A 158 -6.87 27.25 -7.72
CA GLN A 158 -8.04 27.59 -8.53
C GLN A 158 -8.29 26.59 -9.67
N SER A 159 -7.31 25.76 -10.02
CA SER A 159 -7.39 24.79 -11.11
C SER A 159 -7.00 23.37 -10.62
N PRO A 160 -7.91 22.68 -9.90
CA PRO A 160 -7.60 21.39 -9.29
C PRO A 160 -7.06 20.34 -10.26
N ALA A 161 -7.53 20.37 -11.52
CA ALA A 161 -7.05 19.45 -12.56
C ALA A 161 -5.56 19.65 -12.87
N LEU A 162 -5.10 20.90 -12.95
CA LEU A 162 -3.70 21.21 -13.24
C LEU A 162 -2.78 20.81 -12.07
N GLU A 163 -3.20 21.05 -10.85
CA GLU A 163 -2.48 20.59 -9.66
C GLU A 163 -2.31 19.06 -9.67
N GLN A 164 -3.36 18.32 -10.00
CA GLN A 164 -3.31 16.87 -10.09
C GLN A 164 -2.29 16.38 -11.13
N PHE A 165 -2.19 17.04 -12.29
CA PHE A 165 -1.22 16.66 -13.32
C PHE A 165 0.21 16.92 -12.85
N VAL A 166 0.49 18.06 -12.21
CA VAL A 166 1.81 18.38 -11.68
C VAL A 166 2.18 17.41 -10.54
N GLN A 167 1.23 17.11 -9.64
CA GLN A 167 1.44 16.13 -8.59
C GLN A 167 1.79 14.74 -9.17
N LEU A 168 1.06 14.32 -10.20
CA LEU A 168 1.31 13.04 -10.86
C LEU A 168 2.68 13.04 -11.58
N GLN A 169 3.09 14.14 -12.22
CA GLN A 169 4.43 14.25 -12.80
C GLN A 169 5.53 14.10 -11.76
N ILE A 170 5.38 14.74 -10.61
CA ILE A 170 6.32 14.61 -9.48
C ILE A 170 6.40 13.16 -9.02
N ASP A 171 5.26 12.49 -8.85
CA ASP A 171 5.22 11.10 -8.41
C ASP A 171 5.90 10.17 -9.42
N ILE A 172 5.64 10.37 -10.70
CA ILE A 172 6.30 9.61 -11.79
C ILE A 172 7.81 9.83 -11.80
N MET A 173 8.27 11.08 -11.62
CA MET A 173 9.71 11.39 -11.55
C MET A 173 10.35 10.73 -10.33
N MET A 174 9.69 10.76 -9.17
CA MET A 174 10.16 10.05 -7.97
C MET A 174 10.25 8.54 -8.20
N GLU A 175 9.21 7.94 -8.76
CA GLU A 175 9.17 6.51 -9.11
C GLU A 175 10.25 6.12 -10.14
N LYS A 176 10.56 7.00 -11.08
CA LYS A 176 11.64 6.83 -12.06
C LYS A 176 13.04 6.95 -11.44
N GLY A 177 13.15 7.57 -10.26
CA GLY A 177 14.40 7.86 -9.56
C GLY A 177 14.96 9.26 -9.82
N ASP A 178 14.25 10.10 -10.60
CA ASP A 178 14.66 11.50 -10.82
C ASP A 178 14.17 12.40 -9.68
N LEU A 179 14.73 12.19 -8.48
CA LEU A 179 14.41 13.00 -7.31
C LEU A 179 14.79 14.47 -7.47
N ALA A 180 15.88 14.74 -8.20
CA ALA A 180 16.31 16.12 -8.44
C ALA A 180 15.31 16.87 -9.33
N GLY A 181 14.84 16.25 -10.40
CA GLY A 181 13.78 16.78 -11.26
C GLY A 181 12.47 16.96 -10.51
N ALA A 182 12.04 15.97 -9.75
CA ALA A 182 10.85 16.03 -8.91
C ALA A 182 10.89 17.21 -7.92
N ARG A 183 12.02 17.42 -7.25
CA ARG A 183 12.26 18.56 -6.33
C ARG A 183 12.24 19.91 -7.05
N ARG A 184 12.86 20.02 -8.23
CA ARG A 184 12.80 21.25 -9.05
C ARG A 184 11.37 21.57 -9.46
N LEU A 185 10.63 20.57 -9.92
CA LEU A 185 9.24 20.73 -10.33
C LEU A 185 8.35 21.15 -9.15
N ALA A 186 8.50 20.50 -7.99
CA ALA A 186 7.74 20.82 -6.78
C ALA A 186 7.99 22.25 -6.28
N ARG A 187 9.25 22.72 -6.32
CA ARG A 187 9.60 24.11 -5.96
C ARG A 187 9.08 25.11 -7.00
N GLY A 188 9.24 24.80 -8.29
CA GLY A 188 8.78 25.66 -9.38
C GLY A 188 7.29 25.93 -9.36
N HIS A 189 6.51 24.98 -8.85
CA HIS A 189 5.05 25.10 -8.72
C HIS A 189 4.58 25.49 -7.29
N GLY A 190 5.49 25.85 -6.39
CA GLY A 190 5.12 26.29 -5.03
C GLY A 190 4.48 25.18 -4.17
N ILE A 191 4.66 23.91 -4.53
CA ILE A 191 4.17 22.76 -3.76
C ILE A 191 4.98 22.61 -2.48
N VAL A 192 6.28 22.92 -2.54
CA VAL A 192 7.17 23.01 -1.38
C VAL A 192 7.80 24.38 -1.29
N GLU A 193 7.85 24.90 -0.06
CA GLU A 193 8.41 26.21 0.28
C GLU A 193 9.81 26.01 0.89
N PRO A 194 10.86 26.73 0.42
CA PRO A 194 12.24 26.47 0.84
C PRO A 194 12.51 26.63 2.35
N ALA A 195 11.74 27.46 3.04
CA ALA A 195 11.95 27.80 4.45
C ALA A 195 11.08 26.97 5.42
N ARG A 196 10.21 26.09 4.92
CA ARG A 196 9.29 25.32 5.76
C ARG A 196 9.90 24.02 6.23
N ASP A 197 9.77 23.74 7.53
CA ASP A 197 10.18 22.47 8.13
C ASP A 197 9.08 21.39 7.98
N TYR A 198 9.11 20.71 6.85
CA TYR A 198 8.19 19.62 6.54
C TYR A 198 8.48 18.34 7.34
N CYS A 199 9.74 18.14 7.78
CA CYS A 199 10.14 16.97 8.51
C CYS A 199 9.55 16.95 9.92
N THR A 200 9.58 18.08 10.61
CA THR A 200 8.92 18.22 11.92
C THR A 200 7.41 18.03 11.81
N ASP A 201 6.75 18.59 10.76
CA ASP A 201 5.32 18.41 10.51
C ASP A 201 4.97 16.93 10.27
N ALA A 202 5.75 16.23 9.42
CA ALA A 202 5.54 14.81 9.13
C ALA A 202 5.70 13.93 10.38
N ASN A 203 6.72 14.19 11.18
CA ASN A 203 6.95 13.46 12.45
C ASN A 203 5.85 13.74 13.48
N ALA A 204 5.34 14.97 13.54
CA ALA A 204 4.21 15.32 14.40
C ALA A 204 2.94 14.55 14.00
N LYS A 205 2.63 14.47 12.70
CA LYS A 205 1.49 13.71 12.19
C LYS A 205 1.64 12.22 12.45
N LYS A 206 2.82 11.64 12.24
CA LYS A 206 3.10 10.22 12.54
C LYS A 206 2.84 9.87 14.01
N ARG A 207 3.14 10.76 14.95
CA ARG A 207 2.95 10.56 16.40
C ARG A 207 1.57 10.96 16.88
N GLY A 208 0.87 11.81 16.13
CA GLY A 208 -0.42 12.39 16.52
C GLY A 208 -1.58 11.42 16.32
N LYS A 209 -2.58 11.51 17.23
CA LYS A 209 -3.83 10.80 17.07
C LYS A 209 -4.75 11.58 16.13
N GLY A 210 -5.48 10.87 15.26
CA GLY A 210 -6.49 11.48 14.38
C GLY A 210 -6.04 11.82 12.96
N TYR A 211 -4.80 11.50 12.60
CA TYR A 211 -4.33 11.60 11.22
C TYR A 211 -4.50 10.25 10.50
N SER A 212 -4.97 10.30 9.25
CA SER A 212 -5.04 9.11 8.41
C SER A 212 -3.65 8.74 7.89
N ASN A 213 -3.47 7.49 7.44
CA ASN A 213 -2.24 7.06 6.78
C ASN A 213 -1.93 7.92 5.54
N ASP A 214 -2.95 8.39 4.83
CA ASP A 214 -2.81 9.29 3.68
C ASP A 214 -2.25 10.67 4.07
N ASP A 215 -2.67 11.23 5.22
CA ASP A 215 -2.13 12.49 5.74
C ASP A 215 -0.65 12.38 6.12
N VAL A 216 -0.28 11.25 6.71
CA VAL A 216 1.11 10.93 7.07
C VAL A 216 1.96 10.75 5.81
N PHE A 217 1.47 10.00 4.83
CA PHE A 217 2.10 9.82 3.53
C PHE A 217 2.39 11.15 2.83
N LYS A 218 1.37 12.00 2.69
CA LYS A 218 1.51 13.33 2.08
C LYS A 218 2.54 14.19 2.78
N ALA A 219 2.58 14.15 4.12
CA ALA A 219 3.53 14.94 4.89
C ALA A 219 4.98 14.46 4.69
N PHE A 220 5.25 13.16 4.72
CA PHE A 220 6.60 12.63 4.44
C PHE A 220 7.02 12.82 2.98
N ARG A 221 6.08 12.73 2.03
CA ARG A 221 6.35 13.05 0.64
C ARG A 221 6.80 14.51 0.47
N LEU A 222 6.12 15.45 1.12
CA LEU A 222 6.52 16.87 1.11
C LEU A 222 7.89 17.07 1.79
N ALA A 223 8.19 16.36 2.87
CA ALA A 223 9.50 16.39 3.51
C ALA A 223 10.61 15.91 2.57
N ALA A 224 10.40 14.80 1.87
CA ALA A 224 11.37 14.24 0.91
C ALA A 224 11.63 15.18 -0.29
N LEU A 225 10.61 15.96 -0.69
CA LEU A 225 10.71 16.95 -1.78
C LEU A 225 11.30 18.29 -1.32
N GLY A 226 10.89 18.78 -0.15
CA GLY A 226 11.24 20.09 0.35
C GLY A 226 12.57 20.15 1.09
N GLN A 227 12.95 19.08 1.77
CA GLN A 227 14.12 19.00 2.63
C GLN A 227 15.05 17.85 2.21
N PRO A 228 15.80 18.00 1.09
CA PRO A 228 16.65 16.94 0.53
C PRO A 228 17.78 16.48 1.45
N ASP A 229 18.16 17.30 2.42
CA ASP A 229 19.24 17.01 3.37
C ASP A 229 18.73 16.37 4.67
N SER A 230 17.42 16.23 4.82
CA SER A 230 16.79 15.59 5.99
C SER A 230 16.80 14.07 5.85
N ALA A 231 17.97 13.48 6.09
CA ALA A 231 18.21 12.03 5.96
C ALA A 231 17.16 11.19 6.70
N ASP A 232 16.85 11.56 7.93
CA ASP A 232 15.90 10.81 8.77
C ASP A 232 14.49 10.79 8.18
N CYS A 233 13.98 11.92 7.70
CA CYS A 233 12.65 11.97 7.11
C CYS A 233 12.54 11.24 5.78
N ILE A 234 13.57 11.34 4.94
CA ILE A 234 13.65 10.59 3.68
C ILE A 234 13.70 9.09 3.98
N TRP A 235 14.49 8.69 4.96
CA TRP A 235 14.64 7.30 5.38
C TRP A 235 13.32 6.75 5.97
N TRP A 236 12.66 7.49 6.87
CA TRP A 236 11.35 7.12 7.43
C TRP A 236 10.26 7.04 6.37
N TYR A 237 10.28 7.92 5.38
CA TYR A 237 9.38 7.85 4.24
C TYR A 237 9.58 6.57 3.43
N GLY A 238 10.83 6.23 3.15
CA GLY A 238 11.18 4.99 2.45
C GLY A 238 10.77 3.74 3.23
N GLN A 239 10.96 3.73 4.54
CA GLN A 239 10.54 2.65 5.41
C GLN A 239 9.01 2.47 5.39
N TRP A 240 8.27 3.56 5.55
CA TRP A 240 6.82 3.55 5.50
C TRP A 240 6.29 3.04 4.15
N LEU A 241 6.83 3.53 3.04
CA LEU A 241 6.50 3.05 1.69
C LEU A 241 6.70 1.54 1.55
N THR A 242 7.80 1.02 2.10
CA THR A 242 8.10 -0.41 2.07
C THR A 242 7.07 -1.20 2.86
N ASP A 243 6.69 -0.71 4.03
CA ASP A 243 5.69 -1.37 4.89
C ASP A 243 4.31 -1.39 4.23
N GLU A 244 3.94 -0.34 3.50
CA GLU A 244 2.70 -0.29 2.71
C GLU A 244 2.75 -1.13 1.41
N GLY A 245 3.94 -1.62 1.00
CA GLY A 245 4.10 -2.46 -0.18
C GLY A 245 4.63 -1.75 -1.43
N TYR A 246 4.94 -0.46 -1.35
CA TYR A 246 5.60 0.31 -2.41
C TYR A 246 7.12 0.03 -2.41
N MET A 247 7.50 -1.19 -2.77
CA MET A 247 8.87 -1.71 -2.60
C MET A 247 9.90 -0.91 -3.38
N ARG A 248 9.58 -0.53 -4.62
CA ARG A 248 10.51 0.18 -5.49
C ARG A 248 10.78 1.60 -5.00
N LEU A 249 9.74 2.40 -4.78
CA LEU A 249 9.90 3.78 -4.29
C LEU A 249 10.44 3.79 -2.86
N GLY A 250 10.01 2.84 -2.03
CA GLY A 250 10.53 2.66 -0.68
C GLY A 250 12.04 2.44 -0.67
N ARG A 251 12.55 1.55 -1.54
CA ARG A 251 13.98 1.33 -1.72
C ARG A 251 14.71 2.62 -2.11
N LEU A 252 14.22 3.32 -3.15
CA LEU A 252 14.83 4.57 -3.62
C LEU A 252 14.93 5.61 -2.50
N MET A 253 13.90 5.74 -1.67
CA MET A 253 13.91 6.68 -0.55
C MET A 253 14.87 6.25 0.57
N VAL A 254 14.94 4.96 0.91
CA VAL A 254 15.90 4.45 1.90
C VAL A 254 17.34 4.64 1.40
N GLU A 255 17.60 4.34 0.13
CA GLU A 255 18.92 4.57 -0.50
C GLU A 255 19.30 6.05 -0.45
N GLU A 256 18.38 6.94 -0.81
CA GLU A 256 18.61 8.39 -0.76
C GLU A 256 18.86 8.89 0.67
N GLY A 257 18.03 8.50 1.65
CA GLY A 257 18.24 8.86 3.05
C GLY A 257 19.58 8.33 3.59
N THR A 258 19.96 7.11 3.20
CA THR A 258 21.25 6.52 3.56
C THR A 258 22.43 7.26 2.90
N ARG A 259 22.24 7.74 1.67
CA ARG A 259 23.25 8.52 0.93
C ARG A 259 23.51 9.89 1.56
N VAL A 260 22.44 10.58 1.96
CA VAL A 260 22.56 11.97 2.47
C VAL A 260 22.91 12.06 3.96
N THR A 261 22.75 10.97 4.73
CA THR A 261 23.13 11.03 6.16
C THR A 261 24.63 11.24 6.35
N PRO A 262 25.05 12.17 7.19
CA PRO A 262 26.46 12.35 7.51
C PRO A 262 26.97 11.34 8.54
N ILE A 263 26.07 10.61 9.23
CA ILE A 263 26.39 9.73 10.35
C ILE A 263 26.72 8.31 9.84
N PRO A 264 27.95 7.79 10.03
CA PRO A 264 28.35 6.46 9.52
C PRO A 264 27.47 5.33 10.06
N ALA A 265 27.10 5.35 11.35
CA ALA A 265 26.22 4.33 11.94
C ALA A 265 24.83 4.32 11.28
N ASN A 266 24.30 5.47 10.87
CA ASN A 266 23.02 5.54 10.15
C ASN A 266 23.14 4.99 8.71
N LYS A 267 24.32 5.15 8.07
CA LYS A 267 24.58 4.52 6.76
C LYS A 267 24.55 3.00 6.88
N GLU A 268 25.25 2.47 7.88
CA GLU A 268 25.24 1.02 8.14
C GLU A 268 23.84 0.51 8.46
N SER A 269 23.07 1.24 9.27
CA SER A 269 21.68 0.93 9.58
C SER A 269 20.81 0.95 8.34
N GLY A 270 20.99 1.93 7.43
CA GLY A 270 20.27 2.01 6.15
C GLY A 270 20.57 0.83 5.23
N HIS A 271 21.87 0.47 5.07
CA HIS A 271 22.26 -0.70 4.29
C HIS A 271 21.73 -2.00 4.90
N ARG A 272 21.77 -2.12 6.22
CA ARG A 272 21.18 -3.26 6.94
C ARG A 272 19.68 -3.33 6.72
N PHE A 273 18.97 -2.20 6.82
CA PHE A 273 17.53 -2.13 6.55
C PHE A 273 17.19 -2.58 5.14
N MET A 274 17.90 -2.08 4.12
CA MET A 274 17.68 -2.49 2.73
C MET A 274 17.82 -4.00 2.56
N ARG A 275 18.87 -4.58 3.13
CA ARG A 275 19.12 -6.02 3.08
C ARG A 275 18.03 -6.83 3.78
N ILE A 276 17.61 -6.40 4.98
CA ILE A 276 16.69 -7.14 5.85
C ILE A 276 15.22 -6.95 5.43
N ARG A 277 14.83 -5.71 5.11
CA ARG A 277 13.42 -5.35 4.85
C ARG A 277 13.03 -5.46 3.38
N LEU A 278 13.96 -5.25 2.49
CA LEU A 278 13.71 -5.20 1.05
C LEU A 278 14.15 -6.48 0.32
N GLY A 279 14.61 -7.50 1.06
CA GLY A 279 14.94 -8.80 0.49
C GLY A 279 16.11 -8.72 -0.49
N GLY A 280 17.28 -8.29 -0.01
CA GLY A 280 18.48 -8.27 -0.84
C GLY A 280 18.42 -7.27 -2.01
N GLU A 281 19.23 -7.50 -3.04
CA GLU A 281 19.40 -6.58 -4.18
C GLU A 281 18.41 -6.81 -5.34
N ARG A 282 17.45 -7.71 -5.21
CA ARG A 282 16.57 -8.11 -6.31
C ARG A 282 15.41 -7.15 -6.47
N PRO A 283 15.38 -6.31 -7.51
CA PRO A 283 14.29 -5.38 -7.73
C PRO A 283 13.00 -6.12 -8.13
N VAL A 284 11.90 -5.75 -7.51
CA VAL A 284 10.56 -6.19 -7.90
C VAL A 284 10.12 -5.39 -9.14
N ALA A 285 9.60 -6.06 -10.15
CA ALA A 285 9.05 -5.39 -11.33
C ALA A 285 7.85 -4.51 -10.93
N LYS A 286 7.77 -3.26 -11.45
CA LYS A 286 6.67 -2.33 -11.10
C LYS A 286 5.29 -2.93 -11.36
N ARG A 287 5.14 -3.68 -12.45
CA ARG A 287 3.88 -4.38 -12.75
C ARG A 287 3.52 -5.42 -11.67
N ALA A 288 4.50 -6.17 -11.17
CA ALA A 288 4.28 -7.14 -10.09
C ALA A 288 3.90 -6.44 -8.79
N GLU A 289 4.56 -5.33 -8.44
CA GLU A 289 4.20 -4.50 -7.29
C GLU A 289 2.77 -3.99 -7.40
N SER A 290 2.38 -3.44 -8.55
CA SER A 290 1.03 -2.93 -8.78
C SER A 290 -0.04 -4.02 -8.67
N LEU A 291 0.21 -5.20 -9.21
CA LEU A 291 -0.69 -6.36 -9.08
C LEU A 291 -0.77 -6.84 -7.63
N PHE A 292 0.35 -6.84 -6.90
CA PHE A 292 0.37 -7.18 -5.49
C PHE A 292 -0.52 -6.25 -4.67
N MET A 293 -0.46 -4.94 -4.92
CA MET A 293 -1.31 -3.96 -4.22
C MET A 293 -2.80 -4.18 -4.52
N ILE A 294 -3.15 -4.50 -5.77
CA ILE A 294 -4.52 -4.84 -6.16
C ILE A 294 -4.97 -6.13 -5.46
N ALA A 295 -4.13 -7.18 -5.46
CA ALA A 295 -4.41 -8.44 -4.80
C ALA A 295 -4.63 -8.26 -3.28
N LYS A 296 -3.74 -7.48 -2.63
CA LYS A 296 -3.86 -7.14 -1.21
C LYS A 296 -5.19 -6.43 -0.91
N GLN A 297 -5.56 -5.44 -1.72
CA GLN A 297 -6.82 -4.73 -1.56
C GLN A 297 -8.01 -5.68 -1.68
N ARG A 298 -8.06 -6.52 -2.72
CA ARG A 298 -9.14 -7.50 -2.92
C ARG A 298 -9.30 -8.43 -1.73
N TYR A 299 -8.19 -8.95 -1.24
CA TYR A 299 -8.21 -9.86 -0.12
C TYR A 299 -8.67 -9.19 1.17
N LEU A 300 -8.05 -8.04 1.53
CA LEU A 300 -8.25 -7.44 2.85
C LEU A 300 -9.50 -6.56 2.95
N ARG A 301 -9.92 -5.91 1.86
CA ARG A 301 -11.02 -4.93 1.86
C ARG A 301 -12.27 -5.44 1.18
N ASP A 302 -12.10 -6.15 0.06
CA ASP A 302 -13.22 -6.55 -0.77
C ASP A 302 -13.69 -7.98 -0.45
N GLY A 303 -12.90 -8.77 0.32
CA GLY A 303 -13.19 -10.16 0.68
C GLY A 303 -13.12 -11.12 -0.52
N ASP A 304 -12.54 -10.70 -1.65
CA ASP A 304 -12.38 -11.50 -2.87
C ASP A 304 -11.11 -12.35 -2.79
N ALA A 305 -11.18 -13.45 -2.05
CA ALA A 305 -10.06 -14.38 -1.84
C ALA A 305 -9.62 -15.03 -3.16
N ASP A 306 -10.56 -15.47 -4.00
CA ASP A 306 -10.25 -16.14 -5.28
C ASP A 306 -9.61 -15.18 -6.28
N GLY A 307 -10.12 -13.96 -6.39
CA GLY A 307 -9.53 -12.92 -7.22
C GLY A 307 -8.14 -12.53 -6.77
N ALA A 308 -7.94 -12.42 -5.46
CA ALA A 308 -6.64 -12.15 -4.87
C ALA A 308 -5.64 -13.29 -5.13
N ALA A 309 -6.07 -14.55 -4.96
CA ALA A 309 -5.24 -15.74 -5.21
C ALA A 309 -4.69 -15.76 -6.65
N ARG A 310 -5.54 -15.52 -7.65
CA ARG A 310 -5.14 -15.44 -9.07
C ARG A 310 -4.11 -14.32 -9.32
N LEU A 311 -4.33 -13.15 -8.71
CA LEU A 311 -3.39 -12.03 -8.86
C LEU A 311 -2.06 -12.31 -8.16
N PHE A 312 -2.04 -12.94 -6.98
CA PHE A 312 -0.78 -13.36 -6.36
C PHE A 312 -0.02 -14.37 -7.22
N ASP A 313 -0.70 -15.30 -7.90
CA ASP A 313 -0.05 -16.21 -8.83
C ASP A 313 0.57 -15.47 -10.02
N GLU A 314 -0.11 -14.46 -10.57
CA GLU A 314 0.46 -13.61 -11.63
C GLU A 314 1.64 -12.77 -11.12
N VAL A 315 1.58 -12.25 -9.89
CA VAL A 315 2.72 -11.56 -9.26
C VAL A 315 3.94 -12.47 -9.16
N LEU A 316 3.75 -13.70 -8.70
CA LEU A 316 4.82 -14.70 -8.57
C LEU A 316 5.39 -15.13 -9.92
N ARG A 317 4.56 -15.17 -10.96
CA ARG A 317 5.00 -15.43 -12.33
C ARG A 317 5.90 -14.31 -12.87
N LEU A 318 5.56 -13.04 -12.55
CA LEU A 318 6.32 -11.88 -13.00
C LEU A 318 7.58 -11.61 -12.16
N SER A 319 7.54 -11.92 -10.89
CA SER A 319 8.62 -11.67 -9.94
C SER A 319 8.68 -12.79 -8.89
N PRO A 320 9.26 -13.96 -9.24
CA PRO A 320 9.33 -15.12 -8.34
C PRO A 320 10.07 -14.86 -7.04
N VAL A 321 10.97 -13.87 -7.03
CA VAL A 321 11.78 -13.48 -5.87
C VAL A 321 11.05 -12.55 -4.90
N PHE A 322 9.82 -12.15 -5.22
CA PHE A 322 9.04 -11.29 -4.35
C PHE A 322 8.40 -12.13 -3.23
N ALA A 323 9.00 -12.14 -2.04
CA ALA A 323 8.61 -13.03 -0.94
C ALA A 323 7.20 -12.77 -0.37
N ARG A 324 6.71 -11.52 -0.39
CA ARG A 324 5.41 -11.16 0.22
C ARG A 324 4.21 -11.93 -0.32
N PRO A 325 4.02 -12.12 -1.63
CA PRO A 325 2.90 -12.91 -2.17
C PRO A 325 2.83 -14.32 -1.63
N TYR A 326 3.97 -14.98 -1.37
CA TYR A 326 3.98 -16.31 -0.76
C TYR A 326 3.34 -16.33 0.62
N SER A 327 3.62 -15.30 1.45
CA SER A 327 2.98 -15.17 2.77
C SER A 327 1.47 -14.96 2.66
N TYR A 328 1.00 -14.21 1.66
CA TYR A 328 -0.45 -14.05 1.42
C TYR A 328 -1.09 -15.34 0.89
N LYS A 329 -0.41 -16.09 0.03
CA LYS A 329 -0.89 -17.42 -0.41
C LYS A 329 -0.96 -18.39 0.77
N ALA A 330 0.01 -18.35 1.68
CA ALA A 330 -0.04 -19.11 2.92
C ALA A 330 -1.23 -18.72 3.80
N ARG A 331 -1.52 -17.42 3.91
CA ARG A 331 -2.66 -16.94 4.67
C ARG A 331 -4.00 -17.38 4.06
N LEU A 332 -4.15 -17.31 2.74
CA LEU A 332 -5.32 -17.83 2.04
C LEU A 332 -5.52 -19.33 2.33
N ALA A 333 -4.45 -20.12 2.28
CA ALA A 333 -4.52 -21.53 2.62
C ALA A 333 -4.95 -21.77 4.10
N LEU A 334 -4.51 -20.90 5.04
CA LEU A 334 -4.96 -20.97 6.43
C LEU A 334 -6.43 -20.58 6.60
N ASP A 335 -6.92 -19.62 5.83
CA ASP A 335 -8.34 -19.24 5.83
C ASP A 335 -9.22 -20.41 5.33
N ASP A 336 -8.69 -21.23 4.41
CA ASP A 336 -9.31 -22.47 3.92
C ASP A 336 -9.09 -23.67 4.87
N GLY A 337 -8.31 -23.51 5.95
CA GLY A 337 -7.98 -24.55 6.91
C GLY A 337 -6.87 -25.50 6.48
N ASP A 338 -6.24 -25.27 5.31
CA ASP A 338 -5.14 -26.11 4.78
C ASP A 338 -3.78 -25.65 5.31
N ARG A 339 -3.42 -26.14 6.50
CA ARG A 339 -2.14 -25.84 7.15
C ARG A 339 -0.93 -26.36 6.37
N GLU A 340 -1.07 -27.50 5.71
CA GLU A 340 0.02 -28.07 4.92
C GLU A 340 0.32 -27.24 3.68
N ALA A 341 -0.72 -26.76 2.99
CA ALA A 341 -0.53 -25.83 1.88
C ALA A 341 0.11 -24.52 2.35
N ALA A 342 -0.29 -24.00 3.51
CA ALA A 342 0.31 -22.80 4.08
C ALA A 342 1.81 -23.00 4.35
N GLU A 343 2.21 -24.13 4.94
CA GLU A 343 3.61 -24.45 5.17
C GLU A 343 4.40 -24.54 3.85
N ARG A 344 3.84 -25.26 2.85
CA ARG A 344 4.46 -25.33 1.51
C ARG A 344 4.67 -23.96 0.87
N TRP A 345 3.68 -23.05 0.98
CA TRP A 345 3.81 -21.69 0.45
C TRP A 345 4.91 -20.90 1.16
N LEU A 346 5.03 -21.00 2.48
CA LEU A 346 6.07 -20.31 3.24
C LEU A 346 7.46 -20.90 2.91
N GLN A 347 7.59 -22.21 2.77
CA GLN A 347 8.84 -22.84 2.33
C GLN A 347 9.28 -22.36 0.95
N ARG A 348 8.36 -22.31 -0.03
CA ARG A 348 8.64 -21.75 -1.36
C ARG A 348 9.04 -20.27 -1.28
N GLY A 349 8.44 -19.51 -0.37
CA GLY A 349 8.81 -18.11 -0.13
C GLY A 349 10.25 -17.97 0.40
N ILE A 350 10.68 -18.90 1.25
CA ILE A 350 12.06 -18.96 1.76
C ILE A 350 13.06 -19.38 0.65
N GLU A 351 12.67 -20.32 -0.20
CA GLU A 351 13.48 -20.72 -1.37
C GLU A 351 13.66 -19.55 -2.35
N ALA A 352 12.61 -18.75 -2.55
CA ALA A 352 12.64 -17.58 -3.41
C ALA A 352 13.48 -16.44 -2.82
N ASP A 353 13.41 -16.22 -1.51
CA ASP A 353 14.17 -15.21 -0.75
C ASP A 353 14.48 -15.72 0.66
N SER A 354 15.66 -16.31 0.83
CA SER A 354 16.13 -16.86 2.10
C SER A 354 16.44 -15.78 3.15
N GLU A 355 16.49 -14.50 2.75
CA GLU A 355 16.69 -13.36 3.64
C GLU A 355 15.38 -12.66 4.02
N SER A 356 14.24 -13.16 3.59
CA SER A 356 12.91 -12.67 3.99
C SER A 356 12.59 -13.05 5.43
N TRP A 357 12.97 -12.21 6.38
CA TRP A 357 12.67 -12.44 7.80
C TRP A 357 11.17 -12.66 8.07
N ARG A 358 10.27 -11.98 7.33
CA ARG A 358 8.81 -12.13 7.49
C ARG A 358 8.33 -13.54 7.12
N THR A 359 8.91 -14.12 6.08
CA THR A 359 8.56 -15.49 5.67
C THR A 359 9.00 -16.50 6.72
N TRP A 360 10.22 -16.35 7.25
CA TRP A 360 10.71 -17.14 8.37
C TRP A 360 9.85 -16.97 9.64
N HIS A 361 9.47 -15.73 9.97
CA HIS A 361 8.58 -15.43 11.08
C HIS A 361 7.23 -16.15 10.94
N ASN A 362 6.59 -16.04 9.77
CA ASN A 362 5.31 -16.66 9.51
C ASN A 362 5.40 -18.20 9.58
N LEU A 363 6.48 -18.78 9.05
CA LEU A 363 6.73 -20.23 9.16
C LEU A 363 6.91 -20.64 10.64
N GLY A 364 7.74 -19.92 11.38
CA GLY A 364 7.97 -20.21 12.79
C GLY A 364 6.68 -20.17 13.61
N ARG A 365 5.79 -19.22 13.33
CA ARG A 365 4.48 -19.14 13.98
C ARG A 365 3.56 -20.30 13.61
N LEU A 366 3.50 -20.66 12.34
CA LEU A 366 2.72 -21.82 11.89
C LEU A 366 3.19 -23.11 12.59
N LEU A 367 4.49 -23.28 12.71
CA LEU A 367 5.10 -24.42 13.38
C LEU A 367 4.84 -24.42 14.90
N LEU A 368 4.83 -23.23 15.55
CA LEU A 368 4.42 -23.09 16.95
C LEU A 368 2.97 -23.52 17.20
N GLU A 369 2.06 -23.16 16.28
CA GLU A 369 0.65 -23.56 16.37
C GLU A 369 0.46 -25.08 16.13
N ALA A 370 1.39 -25.68 15.40
CA ALA A 370 1.44 -27.13 15.16
C ALA A 370 2.22 -27.89 16.26
N GLU A 371 2.67 -27.20 17.33
CA GLU A 371 3.46 -27.76 18.43
C GLU A 371 4.80 -28.40 17.98
N ARG A 372 5.28 -28.04 16.79
CA ARG A 372 6.59 -28.46 16.26
C ARG A 372 7.68 -27.53 16.78
N TRP A 373 7.96 -27.64 18.07
CA TRP A 373 8.76 -26.68 18.82
C TRP A 373 10.19 -26.50 18.30
N GLU A 374 10.84 -27.59 17.89
CA GLU A 374 12.21 -27.55 17.38
C GLU A 374 12.32 -26.87 16.01
N ASP A 375 11.37 -27.17 15.13
CA ASP A 375 11.30 -26.53 13.82
C ASP A 375 10.95 -25.04 13.95
N ALA A 376 10.02 -24.72 14.86
CA ALA A 376 9.64 -23.35 15.19
C ALA A 376 10.83 -22.55 15.72
N GLU A 377 11.60 -23.12 16.65
CA GLU A 377 12.83 -22.48 17.18
C GLU A 377 13.79 -22.16 16.05
N ARG A 378 14.09 -23.10 15.14
CA ARG A 378 15.01 -22.88 14.01
C ARG A 378 14.53 -21.73 13.12
N ALA A 379 13.24 -21.72 12.76
CA ALA A 379 12.68 -20.67 11.91
C ALA A 379 12.69 -19.30 12.59
N LEU A 380 12.34 -19.25 13.88
CA LEU A 380 12.30 -18.00 14.64
C LEU A 380 13.69 -17.50 15.00
N ALA A 381 14.66 -18.38 15.29
CA ALA A 381 16.05 -18.00 15.44
C ALA A 381 16.57 -17.33 14.17
N ARG A 382 16.27 -17.93 13.00
CA ARG A 382 16.61 -17.30 11.70
C ARG A 382 15.92 -15.94 11.51
N THR A 383 14.68 -15.80 11.95
CA THR A 383 13.98 -14.51 11.94
C THR A 383 14.76 -13.46 12.73
N ILE A 384 15.20 -13.79 13.94
CA ILE A 384 15.94 -12.86 14.83
C ILE A 384 17.35 -12.57 14.32
N GLU A 385 18.01 -13.53 13.66
CA GLU A 385 19.29 -13.27 12.98
C GLU A 385 19.13 -12.23 11.86
N LEU A 386 18.08 -12.37 11.05
CA LEU A 386 17.80 -11.47 9.95
C LEU A 386 17.25 -10.13 10.43
N PHE A 387 16.38 -10.13 11.43
CA PHE A 387 15.76 -8.93 11.99
C PHE A 387 15.75 -8.97 13.52
N PRO A 388 16.85 -8.55 14.18
CA PRO A 388 17.01 -8.59 15.64
C PRO A 388 15.97 -7.80 16.43
N ASP A 389 15.32 -6.81 15.80
CA ASP A 389 14.35 -5.91 16.43
C ASP A 389 12.90 -6.41 16.31
N ASP A 390 12.70 -7.62 15.76
CA ASP A 390 11.37 -8.24 15.70
C ASP A 390 10.89 -8.69 17.07
N LEU A 391 10.07 -7.85 17.71
CA LEU A 391 9.47 -8.15 19.01
C LEU A 391 8.61 -9.42 18.97
N GLY A 392 7.78 -9.54 17.91
CA GLY A 392 6.91 -10.70 17.73
C GLY A 392 7.70 -11.99 17.60
N GLY A 393 8.76 -11.96 16.78
CA GLY A 393 9.68 -13.08 16.60
C GLY A 393 10.39 -13.47 17.89
N ARG A 394 10.84 -12.50 18.72
CA ARG A 394 11.47 -12.80 20.00
C ARG A 394 10.52 -13.47 20.98
N PHE A 395 9.28 -12.99 21.10
CA PHE A 395 8.30 -13.63 21.96
C PHE A 395 7.90 -15.02 21.46
N ALA A 396 7.77 -15.18 20.13
CA ALA A 396 7.51 -16.47 19.54
C ALA A 396 8.67 -17.46 19.78
N LEU A 397 9.92 -17.01 19.63
CA LEU A 397 11.11 -17.79 19.93
C LEU A 397 11.18 -18.17 21.41
N ALA A 398 10.94 -17.21 22.30
CA ALA A 398 10.89 -17.47 23.74
C ALA A 398 9.87 -18.59 24.07
N ARG A 399 8.70 -18.57 23.43
CA ARG A 399 7.69 -19.63 23.62
C ARG A 399 8.20 -21.01 23.15
N ALA A 400 8.87 -21.09 22.00
CA ALA A 400 9.45 -22.33 21.52
C ALA A 400 10.51 -22.90 22.50
N LEU A 401 11.41 -22.01 22.97
CA LEU A 401 12.44 -22.35 23.94
C LEU A 401 11.85 -22.84 25.28
N TYR A 402 10.81 -22.16 25.77
CA TYR A 402 10.10 -22.60 26.98
C TYR A 402 9.50 -23.99 26.81
N ALA A 403 8.81 -24.26 25.69
CA ALA A 403 8.21 -25.57 25.42
C ALA A 403 9.25 -26.69 25.35
N ARG A 404 10.48 -26.37 24.95
CA ARG A 404 11.63 -27.29 24.95
C ARG A 404 12.40 -27.35 26.27
N SER A 405 11.93 -26.67 27.31
CA SER A 405 12.58 -26.58 28.63
C SER A 405 13.93 -25.84 28.63
N ASP A 406 14.18 -25.03 27.58
CA ASP A 406 15.30 -24.06 27.59
C ASP A 406 14.87 -22.77 28.28
N PHE A 407 14.91 -22.77 29.61
CA PHE A 407 14.47 -21.63 30.43
C PHE A 407 15.48 -20.46 30.42
N GLU A 408 16.72 -20.70 30.12
CA GLU A 408 17.73 -19.65 29.99
C GLU A 408 17.54 -18.88 28.69
N GLY A 409 17.41 -19.60 27.59
CA GLY A 409 17.08 -19.02 26.29
C GLY A 409 15.75 -18.24 26.31
N TYR A 410 14.71 -18.83 26.90
CA TYR A 410 13.41 -18.17 27.14
C TYR A 410 13.57 -16.82 27.84
N ARG A 411 14.28 -16.80 28.99
CA ARG A 411 14.50 -15.57 29.77
C ARG A 411 15.25 -14.53 28.94
N THR A 412 16.31 -14.93 28.28
CA THR A 412 17.14 -14.05 27.45
C THR A 412 16.32 -13.38 26.35
N GLN A 413 15.53 -14.15 25.57
CA GLN A 413 14.72 -13.58 24.49
C GLN A 413 13.62 -12.66 25.01
N THR A 414 13.01 -12.98 26.14
CA THR A 414 11.97 -12.16 26.75
C THR A 414 12.52 -10.85 27.30
N GLU A 415 13.66 -10.88 27.99
CA GLU A 415 14.34 -9.67 28.49
C GLU A 415 14.74 -8.73 27.34
N LEU A 416 15.30 -9.28 26.27
CA LEU A 416 15.62 -8.51 25.06
C LEU A 416 14.37 -7.91 24.44
N ALA A 417 13.29 -8.66 24.28
CA ALA A 417 12.03 -8.16 23.75
C ALA A 417 11.47 -7.01 24.59
N LEU A 418 11.46 -7.15 25.91
CA LEU A 418 11.00 -6.10 26.83
C LEU A 418 11.88 -4.85 26.77
N ARG A 419 13.20 -5.03 26.65
CA ARG A 419 14.15 -3.93 26.50
C ARG A 419 13.88 -3.12 25.23
N PHE A 420 13.67 -3.81 24.10
CA PHE A 420 13.31 -3.17 22.84
C PHE A 420 11.93 -2.50 22.90
N ALA A 421 10.92 -3.15 23.48
CA ALA A 421 9.58 -2.58 23.60
C ALA A 421 9.60 -1.26 24.40
N ARG A 422 10.38 -1.18 25.46
CA ARG A 422 10.54 0.06 26.25
C ARG A 422 11.24 1.17 25.46
N ALA A 423 12.24 0.79 24.66
CA ALA A 423 13.02 1.76 23.88
C ALA A 423 12.26 2.31 22.68
N CYS A 424 11.48 1.46 21.96
CA CYS A 424 10.79 1.89 20.73
C CYS A 424 9.44 2.56 20.96
N CYS A 425 8.67 2.08 21.92
CA CYS A 425 7.22 2.24 21.89
C CYS A 425 6.64 2.77 23.20
N GLY A 426 7.47 3.02 24.20
CA GLY A 426 7.11 3.58 25.51
C GLY A 426 6.56 2.56 26.51
N PRO A 427 6.29 3.00 27.75
CA PRO A 427 5.95 2.12 28.86
C PRO A 427 4.60 1.41 28.70
N ASP A 428 3.64 2.01 27.99
CA ASP A 428 2.30 1.44 27.82
C ASP A 428 2.31 0.23 26.87
N VAL A 429 3.13 0.26 25.81
CA VAL A 429 3.30 -0.87 24.89
C VAL A 429 4.12 -1.99 25.52
N ALA A 430 5.07 -1.66 26.38
CA ALA A 430 5.86 -2.63 27.14
C ALA A 430 5.06 -3.32 28.25
N LYS A 431 3.92 -2.76 28.66
CA LYS A 431 3.13 -3.28 29.78
C LYS A 431 2.45 -4.62 29.45
N ALA A 432 1.83 -4.75 28.30
CA ALA A 432 1.14 -5.99 27.91
C ALA A 432 2.12 -7.19 27.79
N PRO A 433 3.29 -7.06 27.13
CA PRO A 433 4.33 -8.09 27.16
C PRO A 433 4.88 -8.34 28.57
N ALA A 434 5.08 -7.30 29.38
CA ALA A 434 5.56 -7.44 30.75
C ALA A 434 4.55 -8.17 31.65
N ASP A 435 3.27 -7.86 31.53
CA ASP A 435 2.19 -8.54 32.26
C ASP A 435 2.11 -10.03 31.86
N PHE A 436 2.28 -10.33 30.58
CA PHE A 436 2.36 -11.69 30.09
C PHE A 436 3.55 -12.44 30.69
N PHE A 437 4.75 -11.82 30.67
CA PHE A 437 5.98 -12.35 31.24
C PHE A 437 5.87 -12.59 32.76
N MET A 438 5.29 -11.64 33.50
CA MET A 438 5.10 -11.76 34.96
C MET A 438 4.12 -12.89 35.31
N LYS A 439 3.12 -13.13 34.50
CA LYS A 439 2.23 -14.30 34.65
C LYS A 439 3.01 -15.61 34.43
N PHE A 440 3.92 -15.64 33.46
CA PHE A 440 4.77 -16.79 33.16
C PHE A 440 5.77 -17.11 34.29
N GLN A 441 6.40 -16.11 34.88
CA GLN A 441 7.33 -16.30 36.00
C GLN A 441 6.67 -16.93 37.22
N ARG A 442 5.34 -16.71 37.41
CA ARG A 442 4.58 -17.31 38.51
C ARG A 442 4.28 -18.80 38.31
N TRP A 443 4.46 -19.34 37.12
CA TRP A 443 4.00 -20.69 36.76
C TRP A 443 5.08 -21.75 36.86
N GLY A 444 6.30 -21.46 37.06
CA GLY A 444 7.38 -22.41 37.31
C GLY A 444 7.55 -23.53 36.26
N PRO A 445 8.64 -24.28 36.34
CA PRO A 445 8.87 -25.43 35.44
C PRO A 445 7.78 -26.51 35.62
N GLY A 446 7.15 -26.92 34.53
CA GLY A 446 6.10 -27.95 34.54
C GLY A 446 4.64 -27.45 34.58
N ALA A 447 4.42 -26.14 34.62
CA ALA A 447 3.08 -25.59 34.46
C ALA A 447 2.61 -25.74 32.99
N ALA A 448 1.32 -26.02 32.79
CA ALA A 448 0.71 -26.01 31.46
C ALA A 448 0.95 -24.66 30.79
N LEU A 449 1.32 -24.67 29.50
CA LEU A 449 1.46 -23.44 28.71
C LEU A 449 0.16 -22.62 28.82
N PRO A 450 0.25 -21.33 29.16
CA PRO A 450 -0.94 -20.48 29.20
C PRO A 450 -1.60 -20.48 27.81
N PRO A 451 -2.95 -20.32 27.75
CA PRO A 451 -3.61 -20.11 26.49
C PRO A 451 -2.92 -18.94 25.78
N THR A 452 -2.57 -19.14 24.53
CA THR A 452 -1.93 -18.12 23.71
C THR A 452 -2.86 -16.91 23.71
N PRO A 453 -2.39 -15.74 24.10
CA PRO A 453 -3.15 -14.52 23.81
C PRO A 453 -3.42 -14.50 22.31
N ASP A 454 -4.63 -14.06 21.92
CA ASP A 454 -5.00 -14.01 20.49
C ASP A 454 -3.84 -13.43 19.69
N PRO A 455 -3.25 -14.17 18.75
CA PRO A 455 -2.14 -13.71 17.93
C PRO A 455 -2.41 -12.36 17.27
N ARG A 456 -3.69 -12.05 17.00
CA ARG A 456 -4.13 -10.79 16.43
C ARG A 456 -3.93 -9.59 17.37
N THR A 457 -3.96 -9.80 18.68
CA THR A 457 -3.81 -8.74 19.69
C THR A 457 -2.36 -8.46 20.06
N ILE A 458 -1.45 -9.43 19.95
CA ILE A 458 -0.05 -9.29 20.41
C ILE A 458 0.95 -9.23 19.27
N LEU A 459 0.68 -9.87 18.15
CA LEU A 459 1.67 -10.12 17.09
C LEU A 459 1.42 -9.37 15.78
N GLY A 460 0.51 -8.40 15.76
CA GLY A 460 0.41 -7.45 14.64
C GLY A 460 0.09 -8.05 13.27
N TRP A 461 -0.75 -9.10 13.20
CA TRP A 461 -1.30 -9.57 11.93
C TRP A 461 -2.16 -8.50 11.21
N ASN A 462 -2.53 -7.43 11.93
CA ASN A 462 -3.29 -6.30 11.39
C ASN A 462 -2.42 -5.13 10.95
N GLN A 463 -1.10 -5.27 10.92
CA GLN A 463 -0.16 -4.23 10.46
C GLN A 463 0.56 -4.67 9.18
N ASP A 464 -0.22 -5.13 8.22
CA ASP A 464 0.19 -5.15 6.81
C ASP A 464 -0.76 -4.33 5.96
#